data_4130e31d011090074746df02e74c4344
#
_entry.id   4130e31d011090074746df02e74c4344
#
_cell.length_a   1.000
_cell.length_b   1.000
_cell.length_c   1.000
_cell.angle_alpha   90.00
_cell.angle_beta   90.00
_cell.angle_gamma   90.00
#
_symmetry.space_group_name_H-M   'P 1'
#
loop_
_entity.id
_entity.type
_entity.pdbx_description
1 polymer ?
#
loop_
_entity_poly.entity_id
_entity_poly.type
_entity_poly.pdbx_seq_one_letter_code
_entity_poly.pdbx_strand_id
1 'polypeptide(L)'
;MSPVPSPVDRPAPEERQAPHAEPLALTRRSLAALGLGGVAAAASGGAAHAQAPGVPGKPGTLTTGPVSQAGLGPRLTLHAIDNFHGTPGAGMVCDLSVRDGDAYRPIKTVTTAANGRPAEPLLVDDALKPGQYELLMHVEAYFTALGVTLPSPNFLSRVPIRFRIRDAGQRYHLPVLFTPWGYSYYRGS
;
A
#
# COMPACT_ATOMS: atom_id res chain seq x y z
N MET A 1 16.01 -47.67 -42.40
CA MET A 1 16.67 -46.98 -41.28
C MET A 1 17.43 -45.82 -41.89
N SER A 2 16.85 -44.65 -41.89
CA SER A 2 17.47 -43.41 -42.38
C SER A 2 18.12 -42.68 -41.23
N PRO A 3 19.31 -42.08 -41.36
CA PRO A 3 20.02 -41.42 -40.29
C PRO A 3 19.41 -40.02 -39.98
N VAL A 4 19.33 -39.70 -38.67
CA VAL A 4 18.93 -38.42 -38.14
C VAL A 4 20.05 -37.39 -38.40
N PRO A 5 19.78 -36.19 -38.95
CA PRO A 5 20.80 -35.17 -39.12
C PRO A 5 21.14 -34.49 -37.76
N SER A 6 22.43 -34.25 -37.58
CA SER A 6 23.03 -33.53 -36.45
C SER A 6 22.60 -32.04 -36.39
N PRO A 7 22.60 -31.41 -35.23
CA PRO A 7 22.23 -29.99 -35.11
C PRO A 7 23.37 -29.11 -35.65
N VAL A 8 23.08 -28.45 -36.75
CA VAL A 8 23.98 -27.50 -37.42
C VAL A 8 23.94 -26.17 -36.66
N ASP A 9 25.14 -25.68 -36.37
CA ASP A 9 25.59 -24.34 -36.03
C ASP A 9 24.55 -23.22 -36.23
N ARG A 10 24.09 -22.63 -35.10
CA ARG A 10 23.43 -21.33 -35.11
C ARG A 10 24.48 -20.25 -34.85
N PRO A 11 24.60 -19.25 -35.73
CA PRO A 11 25.41 -18.08 -35.41
C PRO A 11 24.82 -17.33 -34.21
N ALA A 12 25.71 -16.85 -33.33
CA ALA A 12 25.37 -16.04 -32.18
C ALA A 12 24.62 -14.76 -32.56
N PRO A 13 23.66 -14.30 -31.77
CA PRO A 13 22.98 -13.04 -32.03
C PRO A 13 23.96 -11.88 -31.88
N GLU A 14 24.04 -11.06 -32.90
CA GLU A 14 24.80 -9.82 -32.98
C GLU A 14 24.33 -8.86 -31.89
N GLU A 15 25.25 -8.52 -31.00
CA GLU A 15 25.06 -7.59 -29.86
C GLU A 15 24.89 -6.17 -30.42
N ARG A 16 23.62 -5.71 -30.51
CA ARG A 16 23.32 -4.31 -30.84
C ARG A 16 23.72 -3.43 -29.67
N GLN A 17 24.82 -2.72 -29.83
CA GLN A 17 25.20 -1.64 -28.94
C GLN A 17 24.10 -0.59 -28.90
N ALA A 18 23.56 -0.35 -27.68
CA ALA A 18 22.65 0.76 -27.40
C ALA A 18 23.41 2.09 -27.51
N PRO A 19 22.79 3.15 -28.05
CA PRO A 19 23.41 4.45 -28.14
C PRO A 19 23.62 5.03 -26.74
N HIS A 20 24.85 5.50 -26.50
CA HIS A 20 25.22 6.22 -25.29
C HIS A 20 24.40 7.50 -25.17
N ALA A 21 23.53 7.57 -24.13
CA ALA A 21 22.88 8.81 -23.76
C ALA A 21 23.87 9.69 -23.02
N GLU A 22 24.22 10.84 -23.61
CA GLU A 22 24.99 11.88 -22.93
C GLU A 22 24.18 12.52 -21.79
N PRO A 23 24.81 12.87 -20.66
CA PRO A 23 24.13 13.55 -19.58
C PRO A 23 23.86 15.00 -19.95
N LEU A 24 22.60 15.40 -19.96
CA LEU A 24 22.18 16.80 -20.10
C LEU A 24 22.68 17.61 -18.90
N ALA A 25 23.67 18.45 -19.13
CA ALA A 25 24.14 19.42 -18.17
C ALA A 25 23.10 20.55 -17.99
N LEU A 26 22.47 20.59 -16.82
CA LEU A 26 21.61 21.70 -16.39
C LEU A 26 22.47 22.93 -16.04
N THR A 27 22.57 23.89 -16.97
CA THR A 27 23.16 25.20 -16.74
C THR A 27 22.23 26.04 -15.86
N ARG A 28 22.69 26.38 -14.66
CA ARG A 28 22.08 27.40 -13.80
C ARG A 28 22.22 28.78 -14.48
N ARG A 29 21.15 29.32 -15.01
CA ARG A 29 21.08 30.74 -15.37
C ARG A 29 20.68 31.56 -14.15
N SER A 30 21.64 32.32 -13.65
CA SER A 30 21.45 33.42 -12.70
C SER A 30 20.65 34.52 -13.39
N LEU A 31 19.50 34.91 -12.84
CA LEU A 31 18.83 36.16 -13.17
C LEU A 31 19.11 37.17 -12.05
N ALA A 32 19.94 38.13 -12.40
CA ALA A 32 20.22 39.30 -11.56
C ALA A 32 19.05 40.30 -11.66
N ALA A 33 18.77 40.90 -10.53
CA ALA A 33 17.76 41.93 -10.32
C ALA A 33 18.10 43.25 -10.96
N LEU A 34 17.10 44.03 -11.34
CA LEU A 34 17.14 45.49 -11.36
C LEU A 34 15.72 46.07 -11.32
N GLY A 35 15.48 46.96 -10.41
CA GLY A 35 14.65 48.11 -10.67
C GLY A 35 13.60 48.49 -9.65
N LEU A 36 13.93 49.47 -8.90
CA LEU A 36 13.19 50.48 -8.14
C LEU A 36 11.77 50.81 -8.59
N GLY A 37 10.92 51.09 -7.60
CA GLY A 37 9.70 51.87 -7.78
C GLY A 37 8.71 51.67 -6.65
N GLY A 38 8.70 52.56 -5.63
CA GLY A 38 7.81 52.49 -4.51
C GLY A 38 6.39 52.97 -4.82
N VAL A 39 5.40 52.41 -4.15
CA VAL A 39 4.18 53.11 -3.66
C VAL A 39 3.74 52.45 -2.38
N ALA A 40 3.65 53.19 -1.32
CA ALA A 40 3.08 52.76 -0.05
C ALA A 40 1.55 52.70 -0.15
N ALA A 41 0.99 51.50 0.13
CA ALA A 41 -0.41 51.38 0.50
C ALA A 41 -0.48 50.54 1.76
N ALA A 42 -0.86 51.15 2.86
CA ALA A 42 -1.16 50.44 4.09
C ALA A 42 -2.46 49.67 3.93
N ALA A 43 -2.37 48.33 3.96
CA ALA A 43 -3.49 47.47 4.17
C ALA A 43 -3.14 46.51 5.31
N SER A 44 -3.88 46.68 6.43
CA SER A 44 -3.88 45.78 7.57
C SER A 44 -4.41 44.42 7.13
N GLY A 45 -3.56 43.51 6.75
CA GLY A 45 -3.85 42.12 6.44
C GLY A 45 -3.11 41.22 7.42
N GLY A 46 -3.83 40.37 8.10
CA GLY A 46 -3.33 39.43 9.08
C GLY A 46 -2.16 38.61 8.50
N ALA A 47 -1.06 38.56 9.24
CA ALA A 47 0.11 37.78 8.90
C ALA A 47 -0.25 36.30 8.93
N ALA A 48 -0.50 35.73 7.75
CA ALA A 48 -0.40 34.28 7.57
C ALA A 48 1.07 33.93 7.82
N HIS A 49 1.36 33.35 8.99
CA HIS A 49 2.65 32.76 9.25
C HIS A 49 2.83 31.61 8.28
N ALA A 50 3.53 31.83 7.19
CA ALA A 50 4.09 30.76 6.39
C ALA A 50 5.05 30.00 7.31
N GLN A 51 4.63 28.85 7.79
CA GLN A 51 5.49 27.92 8.51
C GLN A 51 6.63 27.55 7.56
N ALA A 52 7.85 27.90 7.93
CA ALA A 52 9.04 27.42 7.21
C ALA A 52 8.95 25.88 7.11
N PRO A 53 9.34 25.27 5.96
CA PRO A 53 9.39 23.83 5.85
C PRO A 53 10.29 23.32 6.97
N GLY A 54 9.67 22.61 7.94
CA GLY A 54 10.36 22.02 9.06
C GLY A 54 11.45 21.10 8.54
N VAL A 55 12.67 21.28 9.04
CA VAL A 55 13.75 20.30 8.84
C VAL A 55 13.17 18.94 9.28
N PRO A 56 13.28 17.87 8.46
CA PRO A 56 12.82 16.55 8.90
C PRO A 56 13.50 16.22 10.23
N GLY A 57 12.75 16.24 11.31
CA GLY A 57 13.25 15.88 12.62
C GLY A 57 13.78 14.46 12.57
N LYS A 58 14.85 14.17 13.31
CA LYS A 58 15.31 12.81 13.57
C LYS A 58 14.06 11.95 13.89
N PRO A 59 13.86 10.79 13.25
CA PRO A 59 12.74 9.93 13.57
C PRO A 59 12.67 9.76 15.09
N GLY A 60 11.59 10.24 15.71
CA GLY A 60 11.37 10.07 17.13
C GLY A 60 11.46 8.59 17.47
N THR A 61 11.82 8.27 18.70
CA THR A 61 11.74 6.90 19.19
C THR A 61 10.39 6.35 18.83
N LEU A 62 10.34 5.28 18.04
CA LEU A 62 9.08 4.64 17.65
C LEU A 62 8.35 4.29 18.95
N THR A 63 7.35 5.08 19.30
CA THR A 63 6.45 4.74 20.37
C THR A 63 5.79 3.44 19.97
N THR A 64 5.98 2.39 20.75
CA THR A 64 5.54 1.03 20.48
C THR A 64 4.02 0.86 20.56
N GLY A 65 3.27 1.96 20.59
CA GLY A 65 1.82 1.95 20.63
C GLY A 65 1.20 2.99 19.71
N PRO A 66 0.03 2.72 19.17
CA PRO A 66 -0.73 3.72 18.45
C PRO A 66 -1.05 4.88 19.37
N VAL A 67 -1.00 6.11 18.84
CA VAL A 67 -1.49 7.30 19.52
C VAL A 67 -2.86 6.98 20.12
N SER A 68 -2.98 7.18 21.43
CA SER A 68 -4.15 6.84 22.22
C SER A 68 -5.44 7.31 21.53
N GLN A 69 -6.23 6.37 21.07
CA GLN A 69 -7.64 6.59 20.79
C GLN A 69 -8.39 6.21 22.08
N ALA A 70 -8.34 7.11 23.05
CA ALA A 70 -8.95 6.91 24.34
C ALA A 70 -10.41 6.47 24.19
N GLY A 71 -10.80 5.43 24.93
CA GLY A 71 -12.16 4.93 24.99
C GLY A 71 -12.54 3.78 24.06
N LEU A 72 -11.64 3.35 23.16
CA LEU A 72 -11.91 2.16 22.34
C LEU A 72 -11.09 0.97 22.83
N GLY A 73 -11.75 -0.14 23.18
CA GLY A 73 -11.13 -1.39 23.59
C GLY A 73 -10.20 -2.01 22.51
N PRO A 74 -9.41 -3.01 22.90
CA PRO A 74 -8.53 -3.75 22.01
C PRO A 74 -9.29 -4.32 20.83
N ARG A 75 -8.74 -4.20 19.62
CA ARG A 75 -9.40 -4.68 18.40
C ARG A 75 -8.46 -4.81 17.22
N LEU A 76 -8.84 -5.63 16.25
CA LEU A 76 -8.25 -5.68 14.92
C LEU A 76 -9.24 -5.09 13.91
N THR A 77 -8.81 -4.08 13.15
CA THR A 77 -9.61 -3.45 12.09
C THR A 77 -8.91 -3.54 10.74
N LEU A 78 -9.69 -3.56 9.66
CA LEU A 78 -9.23 -3.59 8.28
C LEU A 78 -9.62 -2.28 7.57
N HIS A 79 -8.78 -1.84 6.64
CA HIS A 79 -9.11 -0.85 5.63
C HIS A 79 -8.52 -1.30 4.28
N ALA A 80 -9.37 -1.76 3.37
CA ALA A 80 -9.00 -2.05 2.00
C ALA A 80 -9.01 -0.77 1.18
N ILE A 81 -7.93 -0.50 0.45
CA ILE A 81 -7.75 0.71 -0.35
C ILE A 81 -7.41 0.28 -1.77
N ASP A 82 -8.33 0.54 -2.68
CA ASP A 82 -8.12 0.30 -4.11
C ASP A 82 -7.22 1.39 -4.70
N ASN A 83 -5.95 1.06 -4.81
CA ASN A 83 -4.93 1.99 -5.31
C ASN A 83 -4.90 2.05 -6.84
N PHE A 84 -5.64 1.18 -7.53
CA PHE A 84 -5.81 1.21 -8.97
C PHE A 84 -6.80 2.31 -9.39
N HIS A 85 -7.94 2.44 -8.67
CA HIS A 85 -8.92 3.48 -8.90
C HIS A 85 -8.72 4.71 -8.00
N GLY A 86 -7.88 4.64 -6.97
CA GLY A 86 -7.70 5.72 -5.99
C GLY A 86 -8.89 5.88 -5.04
N THR A 87 -9.60 4.79 -4.71
CA THR A 87 -10.85 4.80 -3.93
C THR A 87 -10.80 3.80 -2.77
N PRO A 88 -11.71 3.91 -1.78
CA PRO A 88 -11.89 2.82 -0.83
C PRO A 88 -12.26 1.52 -1.55
N GLY A 89 -11.68 0.40 -1.15
CA GLY A 89 -11.97 -0.93 -1.72
C GLY A 89 -13.31 -1.48 -1.22
N ALA A 90 -14.42 -0.91 -1.71
CA ALA A 90 -15.77 -1.31 -1.35
C ALA A 90 -16.16 -2.65 -1.99
N GLY A 91 -16.71 -3.57 -1.22
CA GLY A 91 -17.10 -4.90 -1.72
C GLY A 91 -15.96 -5.91 -1.74
N MET A 92 -14.78 -5.59 -1.20
CA MET A 92 -13.68 -6.54 -1.06
C MET A 92 -14.05 -7.65 -0.08
N VAL A 93 -14.02 -8.89 -0.56
CA VAL A 93 -14.20 -10.08 0.28
C VAL A 93 -12.86 -10.49 0.88
N CYS A 94 -12.85 -10.75 2.18
CA CYS A 94 -11.66 -11.17 2.92
C CYS A 94 -11.98 -12.31 3.87
N ASP A 95 -11.14 -13.35 3.89
CA ASP A 95 -11.21 -14.46 4.84
C ASP A 95 -10.14 -14.26 5.92
N LEU A 96 -10.55 -14.17 7.18
CA LEU A 96 -9.63 -14.13 8.32
C LEU A 96 -9.43 -15.53 8.88
N SER A 97 -8.19 -15.91 9.07
CA SER A 97 -7.78 -17.19 9.66
C SER A 97 -6.72 -16.98 10.75
N VAL A 98 -6.63 -17.92 11.67
CA VAL A 98 -5.55 -18.01 12.67
C VAL A 98 -4.70 -19.24 12.40
N ARG A 99 -3.37 -19.12 12.59
CA ARG A 99 -2.47 -20.25 12.48
C ARG A 99 -2.68 -21.23 13.62
N ASP A 100 -2.85 -22.50 13.25
CA ASP A 100 -3.01 -23.63 14.15
C ASP A 100 -2.08 -24.75 13.68
N GLY A 101 -0.96 -24.95 14.38
CA GLY A 101 0.14 -25.79 13.89
C GLY A 101 0.71 -25.27 12.57
N ASP A 102 0.67 -26.11 11.54
CA ASP A 102 1.16 -25.77 10.19
C ASP A 102 0.06 -25.26 9.24
N ALA A 103 -1.19 -25.23 9.69
CA ALA A 103 -2.34 -24.81 8.90
C ALA A 103 -2.90 -23.46 9.38
N TYR A 104 -3.73 -22.85 8.53
CA TYR A 104 -4.53 -21.68 8.88
C TYR A 104 -5.99 -22.13 9.03
N ARG A 105 -6.51 -21.99 10.25
CA ARG A 105 -7.90 -22.31 10.59
C ARG A 105 -8.78 -21.08 10.39
N PRO A 106 -9.86 -21.18 9.58
CA PRO A 106 -10.77 -20.07 9.33
C PRO A 106 -11.43 -19.55 10.62
N ILE A 107 -11.57 -18.23 10.73
CA ILE A 107 -12.32 -17.56 11.80
C ILE A 107 -13.61 -16.98 11.24
N LYS A 108 -13.52 -16.15 10.20
CA LYS A 108 -14.68 -15.53 9.56
C LYS A 108 -14.33 -14.96 8.18
N THR A 109 -15.37 -14.80 7.35
CA THR A 109 -15.34 -14.03 6.12
C THR A 109 -16.03 -12.69 6.33
N VAL A 110 -15.47 -11.62 5.79
CA VAL A 110 -16.05 -10.27 5.83
C VAL A 110 -16.07 -9.66 4.44
N THR A 111 -17.00 -8.72 4.22
CA THR A 111 -17.02 -7.89 3.02
C THR A 111 -16.94 -6.43 3.46
N THR A 112 -16.12 -5.64 2.77
CA THR A 112 -15.96 -4.22 3.08
C THR A 112 -17.16 -3.40 2.57
N ALA A 113 -17.56 -2.41 3.36
CA ALA A 113 -18.59 -1.43 3.01
C ALA A 113 -18.02 -0.32 2.09
N ALA A 114 -18.84 0.66 1.74
CA ALA A 114 -18.48 1.77 0.84
C ALA A 114 -17.21 2.55 1.24
N ASN A 115 -16.85 2.54 2.52
CA ASN A 115 -15.64 3.18 3.06
C ASN A 115 -14.40 2.27 3.02
N GLY A 116 -14.46 1.10 2.40
CA GLY A 116 -13.37 0.12 2.35
C GLY A 116 -13.13 -0.62 3.67
N ARG A 117 -14.05 -0.52 4.63
CA ARG A 117 -13.95 -1.17 5.95
C ARG A 117 -15.10 -2.15 6.16
N PRO A 118 -14.90 -3.27 6.83
CA PRO A 118 -16.02 -4.09 7.30
C PRO A 118 -16.92 -3.28 8.24
N ALA A 119 -18.20 -3.65 8.32
CA ALA A 119 -19.15 -3.00 9.22
C ALA A 119 -18.71 -3.05 10.69
N GLU A 120 -18.03 -4.15 11.05
CA GLU A 120 -17.49 -4.38 12.39
C GLU A 120 -16.00 -4.69 12.34
N PRO A 121 -15.27 -4.51 13.44
CA PRO A 121 -13.88 -4.95 13.55
C PRO A 121 -13.73 -6.44 13.24
N LEU A 122 -12.56 -6.83 12.74
CA LEU A 122 -12.24 -8.23 12.47
C LEU A 122 -12.23 -9.06 13.75
N LEU A 123 -11.62 -8.55 14.81
CA LEU A 123 -11.56 -9.16 16.13
C LEU A 123 -11.71 -8.06 17.18
N VAL A 124 -12.38 -8.38 18.28
CA VAL A 124 -12.58 -7.52 19.45
C VAL A 124 -12.40 -8.31 20.74
N ASP A 125 -12.03 -7.64 21.79
CA ASP A 125 -11.99 -8.13 23.17
C ASP A 125 -11.39 -9.56 23.27
N ASP A 126 -12.11 -10.50 23.84
CA ASP A 126 -11.66 -11.89 24.07
C ASP A 126 -11.38 -12.69 22.77
N ALA A 127 -11.91 -12.24 21.64
CA ALA A 127 -11.60 -12.83 20.34
C ALA A 127 -10.23 -12.40 19.82
N LEU A 128 -9.71 -11.25 20.29
CA LEU A 128 -8.39 -10.76 19.95
C LEU A 128 -7.34 -11.46 20.80
N LYS A 129 -6.67 -12.46 20.26
CA LYS A 129 -5.66 -13.24 20.99
C LYS A 129 -4.28 -13.07 20.36
N PRO A 130 -3.19 -13.18 21.14
CA PRO A 130 -1.86 -13.30 20.56
C PRO A 130 -1.78 -14.52 19.62
N GLY A 131 -1.14 -14.34 18.47
CA GLY A 131 -1.04 -15.41 17.48
C GLY A 131 -0.59 -14.91 16.11
N GLN A 132 -0.47 -15.86 15.17
CA GLN A 132 -0.24 -15.57 13.77
C GLN A 132 -1.56 -15.65 13.03
N TYR A 133 -1.82 -14.68 12.18
CA TYR A 133 -3.06 -14.55 11.44
C TYR A 133 -2.78 -14.40 9.95
N GLU A 134 -3.75 -14.79 9.15
CA GLU A 134 -3.78 -14.55 7.73
C GLU A 134 -5.12 -13.91 7.37
N LEU A 135 -5.06 -12.81 6.62
CA LEU A 135 -6.21 -12.23 5.94
C LEU A 135 -6.04 -12.51 4.44
N LEU A 136 -6.90 -13.34 3.87
CA LEU A 136 -6.89 -13.68 2.45
C LEU A 136 -7.85 -12.76 1.71
N MET A 137 -7.34 -11.87 0.86
CA MET A 137 -8.13 -10.92 0.07
C MET A 137 -8.42 -11.50 -1.32
N HIS A 138 -9.68 -11.41 -1.78
CA HIS A 138 -10.13 -11.93 -3.08
C HIS A 138 -9.97 -10.86 -4.17
N VAL A 139 -8.73 -10.54 -4.53
CA VAL A 139 -8.39 -9.41 -5.42
C VAL A 139 -8.95 -9.61 -6.83
N GLU A 140 -8.80 -10.78 -7.43
CA GLU A 140 -9.34 -11.10 -8.75
C GLU A 140 -10.86 -10.94 -8.80
N ALA A 141 -11.56 -11.52 -7.83
CA ALA A 141 -13.02 -11.43 -7.76
C ALA A 141 -13.49 -9.97 -7.59
N TYR A 142 -12.75 -9.18 -6.82
CA TYR A 142 -13.04 -7.76 -6.62
C TYR A 142 -12.98 -6.97 -7.94
N PHE A 143 -11.89 -7.07 -8.69
CA PHE A 143 -11.74 -6.34 -9.96
C PHE A 143 -12.67 -6.88 -11.05
N THR A 144 -12.94 -8.19 -11.06
CA THR A 144 -13.94 -8.79 -11.95
C THR A 144 -15.34 -8.22 -11.69
N ALA A 145 -15.74 -8.09 -10.43
CA ALA A 145 -17.04 -7.51 -10.04
C ALA A 145 -17.17 -6.04 -10.43
N LEU A 146 -16.06 -5.30 -10.51
CA LEU A 146 -16.01 -3.92 -11.01
C LEU A 146 -15.95 -3.81 -12.55
N GLY A 147 -15.96 -4.94 -13.27
CA GLY A 147 -15.88 -4.96 -14.73
C GLY A 147 -14.51 -4.58 -15.29
N VAL A 148 -13.45 -4.64 -14.49
CA VAL A 148 -12.09 -4.36 -14.96
C VAL A 148 -11.62 -5.51 -15.84
N THR A 149 -11.21 -5.20 -17.07
CA THR A 149 -10.62 -6.20 -17.98
C THR A 149 -9.18 -6.46 -17.58
N LEU A 150 -8.90 -7.66 -17.13
CA LEU A 150 -7.57 -8.12 -16.72
C LEU A 150 -7.07 -9.24 -17.65
N PRO A 151 -5.75 -9.46 -17.76
CA PRO A 151 -5.18 -10.62 -18.43
C PRO A 151 -5.71 -11.93 -17.82
N SER A 152 -5.82 -12.99 -18.64
CA SER A 152 -6.20 -14.32 -18.16
C SER A 152 -5.01 -15.30 -18.36
N PRO A 153 -4.50 -15.93 -17.30
CA PRO A 153 -4.86 -15.75 -15.88
C PRO A 153 -4.40 -14.41 -15.32
N ASN A 154 -5.09 -13.93 -14.28
CA ASN A 154 -4.71 -12.72 -13.56
C ASN A 154 -3.39 -12.91 -12.80
N PHE A 155 -2.60 -11.83 -12.69
CA PHE A 155 -1.34 -11.88 -11.92
C PHE A 155 -1.59 -12.12 -10.44
N LEU A 156 -2.56 -11.42 -9.82
CA LEU A 156 -2.98 -11.65 -8.45
C LEU A 156 -4.41 -12.19 -8.43
N SER A 157 -4.59 -13.39 -7.89
CA SER A 157 -5.90 -13.99 -7.65
C SER A 157 -6.37 -13.75 -6.21
N ARG A 158 -5.77 -14.45 -5.26
CA ARG A 158 -5.98 -14.26 -3.83
C ARG A 158 -4.68 -13.84 -3.18
N VAL A 159 -4.76 -12.82 -2.30
CA VAL A 159 -3.58 -12.21 -1.69
C VAL A 159 -3.57 -12.51 -0.19
N PRO A 160 -2.62 -13.30 0.31
CA PRO A 160 -2.47 -13.58 1.73
C PRO A 160 -1.69 -12.45 2.41
N ILE A 161 -2.31 -11.81 3.38
CA ILE A 161 -1.72 -10.84 4.29
C ILE A 161 -1.44 -11.53 5.61
N ARG A 162 -0.18 -11.84 5.90
CA ARG A 162 0.21 -12.53 7.13
C ARG A 162 0.79 -11.56 8.13
N PHE A 163 0.29 -11.62 9.35
CA PHE A 163 0.72 -10.73 10.44
C PHE A 163 0.67 -11.43 11.78
N ARG A 164 1.20 -10.75 12.81
CA ARG A 164 1.23 -11.29 14.17
C ARG A 164 0.63 -10.29 15.15
N ILE A 165 -0.29 -10.76 15.98
CA ILE A 165 -0.75 -10.08 17.18
C ILE A 165 0.12 -10.57 18.33
N ARG A 166 0.84 -9.65 19.00
CA ARG A 166 1.72 -9.97 20.12
C ARG A 166 1.03 -9.71 21.47
N ASP A 167 0.25 -8.67 21.52
CA ASP A 167 -0.38 -8.17 22.74
C ASP A 167 -1.87 -7.91 22.46
N ALA A 168 -2.74 -8.71 23.09
CA ALA A 168 -4.18 -8.60 22.93
C ALA A 168 -4.77 -7.34 23.60
N GLY A 169 -4.00 -6.65 24.45
CA GLY A 169 -4.40 -5.39 25.05
C GLY A 169 -4.29 -4.18 24.10
N GLN A 170 -3.69 -4.37 22.93
CA GLN A 170 -3.46 -3.29 21.97
C GLN A 170 -4.53 -3.26 20.86
N ARG A 171 -4.55 -2.12 20.17
CA ARG A 171 -5.31 -1.95 18.95
C ARG A 171 -4.41 -2.22 17.74
N TYR A 172 -4.98 -2.89 16.75
CA TYR A 172 -4.34 -3.17 15.49
C TYR A 172 -5.22 -2.66 14.36
N HIS A 173 -4.66 -1.83 13.52
CA HIS A 173 -5.27 -1.41 12.28
C HIS A 173 -4.46 -1.97 11.12
N LEU A 174 -5.12 -2.57 10.14
CA LEU A 174 -4.51 -3.19 8.97
C LEU A 174 -4.97 -2.45 7.71
N PRO A 175 -4.30 -1.36 7.31
CA PRO A 175 -4.50 -0.78 5.99
C PRO A 175 -3.81 -1.65 4.96
N VAL A 176 -4.54 -1.97 3.88
CA VAL A 176 -4.04 -2.74 2.74
C VAL A 176 -4.34 -1.98 1.47
N LEU A 177 -3.29 -1.54 0.78
CA LEU A 177 -3.36 -0.94 -0.54
C LEU A 177 -3.17 -2.06 -1.57
N PHE A 178 -4.05 -2.14 -2.55
CA PHE A 178 -3.98 -3.20 -3.54
C PHE A 178 -4.32 -2.71 -4.95
N THR A 179 -3.76 -3.39 -5.94
CA THR A 179 -4.02 -3.26 -7.35
C THR A 179 -4.13 -4.65 -7.96
N PRO A 180 -4.48 -4.82 -9.25
CA PRO A 180 -4.41 -6.12 -9.92
C PRO A 180 -3.00 -6.73 -9.97
N TRP A 181 -1.94 -5.94 -9.77
CA TRP A 181 -0.55 -6.35 -9.96
C TRP A 181 0.34 -6.27 -8.73
N GLY A 182 -0.15 -5.68 -7.63
CA GLY A 182 0.67 -5.50 -6.44
C GLY A 182 -0.14 -5.06 -5.23
N TYR A 183 0.46 -5.20 -4.05
CA TYR A 183 -0.16 -4.77 -2.81
C TYR A 183 0.90 -4.38 -1.79
N SER A 184 0.48 -3.58 -0.83
CA SER A 184 1.27 -3.26 0.36
C SER A 184 0.37 -3.17 1.58
N TYR A 185 0.92 -3.40 2.75
CA TYR A 185 0.19 -3.26 4.00
C TYR A 185 1.13 -2.88 5.14
N TYR A 186 0.55 -2.34 6.18
CA TYR A 186 1.30 -1.98 7.37
C TYR A 186 0.44 -2.08 8.63
N ARG A 187 1.08 -2.04 9.78
CA ARG A 187 0.39 -1.87 11.04
C ARG A 187 0.10 -0.39 11.26
N GLY A 188 -1.14 0.01 11.08
CA GLY A 188 -1.65 1.31 11.47
C GLY A 188 -1.95 1.39 12.98
N SER A 189 -2.26 2.58 13.44
CA SER A 189 -2.64 2.90 14.82
C SER A 189 -4.12 3.24 14.93
#